data_fcc4e377103902105018304663d80349
#
_entry.id   fcc4e377103902105018304663d80349
#
_cell.length_a   1.000
_cell.length_b   1.000
_cell.length_c   1.000
_cell.angle_alpha   90.00
_cell.angle_beta   90.00
_cell.angle_gamma   90.00
#
_symmetry.space_group_name_H-M   'P 1'
#
loop_
_entity.id
_entity.type
_entity.pdbx_description
1 polymer ?
#
loop_
_entity_poly.entity_id
_entity_poly.type
_entity_poly.pdbx_seq_one_letter_code
_entity_poly.pdbx_strand_id
1 'polypeptide(L)'
;HTLSEPYHLVRQIGDIYIYENPYALTLGMTADSSAEAFHPTVQKPRQPFETQNQLFSCMQNDSSENIFDTQTLTPVLHNLRVKEGARYPYRVIAPEQEAFFDYTFTAASNEPVFCYIDAPAYCRLKMYVNDKEINVFNPSYQITSIGSFDKGETVHVRIVPQTSKSALNSFCIAYQNSSAFEKFFSSMQDNSMQITSFSDDHITGFVKNTQAKPLALFTIPYDTDWEIYVNGQPSTAVKLADALLGVKLPADTEICKIELRYVPH
;
A
#
# COMPACT_ATOMS: atom_id res chain seq x y z
N HIS A 1 -19.73 6.93 13.09
CA HIS A 1 -18.43 7.35 12.53
C HIS A 1 -18.63 7.47 11.02
N THR A 2 -18.67 8.68 10.50
CA THR A 2 -18.60 8.95 9.06
C THR A 2 -17.16 8.82 8.60
N LEU A 3 -16.91 8.05 7.52
CA LEU A 3 -15.63 8.09 6.85
C LEU A 3 -15.47 9.48 6.21
N SER A 4 -14.25 10.02 6.28
CA SER A 4 -13.89 11.27 5.60
C SER A 4 -13.56 11.02 4.13
N GLU A 5 -13.44 12.08 3.35
CA GLU A 5 -12.88 12.03 2.00
C GLU A 5 -11.72 10.99 1.88
N PRO A 6 -11.61 10.23 0.78
CA PRO A 6 -12.35 10.35 -0.48
C PRO A 6 -13.65 9.52 -0.57
N TYR A 7 -14.09 8.89 0.51
CA TYR A 7 -15.23 7.98 0.50
C TYR A 7 -16.57 8.72 0.45
N HIS A 8 -17.43 8.34 -0.49
CA HIS A 8 -18.76 8.91 -0.65
C HIS A 8 -19.82 8.00 -0.03
N LEU A 9 -20.67 8.55 0.84
CA LEU A 9 -21.80 7.82 1.40
C LEU A 9 -22.83 7.54 0.29
N VAL A 10 -22.99 6.25 -0.05
CA VAL A 10 -23.97 5.80 -1.07
C VAL A 10 -25.31 5.50 -0.43
N ARG A 11 -25.31 4.86 0.74
CA ARG A 11 -26.55 4.40 1.40
C ARG A 11 -26.37 4.20 2.90
N GLN A 12 -27.43 4.43 3.65
CA GLN A 12 -27.56 4.05 5.05
C GLN A 12 -28.73 3.09 5.24
N ILE A 13 -28.53 2.03 5.99
CA ILE A 13 -29.57 1.04 6.36
C ILE A 13 -29.47 0.82 7.86
N GLY A 14 -30.37 1.45 8.65
CA GLY A 14 -30.26 1.47 10.10
C GLY A 14 -28.93 2.11 10.53
N ASP A 15 -28.11 1.38 11.28
CA ASP A 15 -26.79 1.81 11.75
C ASP A 15 -25.63 1.44 10.80
N ILE A 16 -25.96 0.85 9.63
CA ILE A 16 -24.97 0.44 8.63
C ILE A 16 -24.84 1.54 7.58
N TYR A 17 -23.62 2.01 7.36
CA TYR A 17 -23.27 3.00 6.35
C TYR A 17 -22.48 2.32 5.22
N ILE A 18 -22.92 2.48 3.98
CA ILE A 18 -22.27 1.95 2.77
C ILE A 18 -21.61 3.10 2.04
N TYR A 19 -20.30 3.00 1.85
CA TYR A 19 -19.51 4.00 1.17
C TYR A 19 -18.94 3.46 -0.14
N GLU A 20 -18.86 4.32 -1.13
CA GLU A 20 -18.12 4.08 -2.37
C GLU A 20 -16.67 4.55 -2.20
N ASN A 21 -15.74 3.74 -2.69
CA ASN A 21 -14.34 4.15 -2.86
C ASN A 21 -14.14 4.55 -4.34
N PRO A 22 -13.99 5.84 -4.66
CA PRO A 22 -13.80 6.30 -6.05
C PRO A 22 -12.47 5.82 -6.64
N TYR A 23 -11.52 5.42 -5.79
CA TYR A 23 -10.21 4.90 -6.18
C TYR A 23 -10.15 3.37 -6.21
N ALA A 24 -11.29 2.69 -6.35
CA ALA A 24 -11.30 1.25 -6.53
C ALA A 24 -10.88 0.88 -7.97
N LEU A 25 -9.86 0.05 -8.10
CA LEU A 25 -9.45 -0.56 -9.37
C LEU A 25 -10.03 -1.97 -9.50
N THR A 26 -10.16 -2.45 -10.74
CA THR A 26 -10.56 -3.83 -10.98
C THR A 26 -9.43 -4.81 -10.65
N LEU A 27 -9.72 -6.10 -10.70
CA LEU A 27 -8.79 -7.16 -10.35
C LEU A 27 -7.57 -7.24 -11.26
N GLY A 28 -7.70 -6.80 -12.51
CA GLY A 28 -6.64 -6.84 -13.51
C GLY A 28 -6.44 -5.49 -14.20
N MET A 29 -5.22 -5.23 -14.63
CA MET A 29 -4.86 -4.03 -15.37
C MET A 29 -3.66 -4.30 -16.28
N THR A 30 -3.50 -3.50 -17.33
CA THR A 30 -2.29 -3.58 -18.16
C THR A 30 -1.17 -2.70 -17.59
N ALA A 31 0.04 -3.17 -17.74
CA ALA A 31 1.26 -2.54 -17.25
C ALA A 31 2.37 -2.57 -18.32
N ASP A 32 3.32 -1.66 -18.19
CA ASP A 32 4.54 -1.66 -19.01
C ASP A 32 5.39 -2.91 -18.73
N SER A 33 6.20 -3.31 -19.70
CA SER A 33 7.12 -4.46 -19.60
C SER A 33 8.15 -4.31 -18.48
N SER A 34 8.48 -3.08 -18.06
CA SER A 34 9.37 -2.83 -16.93
C SER A 34 8.84 -3.37 -15.59
N ALA A 35 7.53 -3.58 -15.47
CA ALA A 35 6.95 -4.23 -14.31
C ALA A 35 7.41 -5.69 -14.10
N GLU A 36 7.87 -6.37 -15.16
CA GLU A 36 8.44 -7.73 -15.06
C GLU A 36 9.78 -7.74 -14.31
N ALA A 37 10.56 -6.66 -14.45
CA ALA A 37 11.86 -6.52 -13.78
C ALA A 37 11.77 -5.96 -12.35
N PHE A 38 10.58 -5.60 -11.89
CA PHE A 38 10.40 -5.10 -10.55
C PHE A 38 10.40 -6.22 -9.52
N HIS A 39 11.39 -6.19 -8.63
CA HIS A 39 11.53 -7.09 -7.49
C HIS A 39 11.56 -6.27 -6.20
N PRO A 40 10.53 -6.36 -5.34
CA PRO A 40 10.52 -5.60 -4.10
C PRO A 40 11.63 -6.07 -3.17
N THR A 41 12.58 -5.18 -2.86
CA THR A 41 13.64 -5.50 -1.91
C THR A 41 13.13 -5.42 -0.48
N VAL A 42 13.30 -6.49 0.29
CA VAL A 42 13.05 -6.49 1.74
C VAL A 42 14.25 -5.85 2.43
N GLN A 43 14.31 -4.52 2.43
CA GLN A 43 15.31 -3.78 3.20
C GLN A 43 14.92 -3.69 4.68
N LYS A 44 15.90 -3.49 5.55
CA LYS A 44 15.68 -3.15 6.95
C LYS A 44 16.37 -1.81 7.26
N PRO A 45 15.65 -0.78 7.73
CA PRO A 45 14.19 -0.78 7.98
C PRO A 45 13.37 -0.92 6.69
N ARG A 46 12.14 -1.41 6.81
CA ARG A 46 11.22 -1.54 5.67
C ARG A 46 10.84 -0.15 5.14
N GLN A 47 10.74 -0.05 3.82
CA GLN A 47 10.44 1.21 3.10
C GLN A 47 9.24 1.03 2.16
N PRO A 48 8.02 0.85 2.68
CA PRO A 48 6.86 0.50 1.86
C PRO A 48 6.47 1.61 0.87
N PHE A 49 6.69 2.88 1.20
CA PHE A 49 6.41 4.00 0.30
C PHE A 49 7.34 3.99 -0.91
N GLU A 50 8.64 3.76 -0.69
CA GLU A 50 9.63 3.64 -1.78
C GLU A 50 9.30 2.44 -2.67
N THR A 51 8.91 1.32 -2.06
CA THR A 51 8.49 0.12 -2.81
C THR A 51 7.27 0.41 -3.68
N GLN A 52 6.28 1.17 -3.19
CA GLN A 52 5.12 1.57 -3.97
C GLN A 52 5.50 2.55 -5.10
N ASN A 53 6.32 3.56 -4.82
CA ASN A 53 6.81 4.49 -5.85
C ASN A 53 7.50 3.73 -6.99
N GLN A 54 8.37 2.76 -6.66
CA GLN A 54 9.07 1.95 -7.66
C GLN A 54 8.11 1.07 -8.47
N LEU A 55 7.14 0.41 -7.81
CA LEU A 55 6.13 -0.39 -8.51
C LEU A 55 5.32 0.48 -9.48
N PHE A 56 4.84 1.62 -9.03
CA PHE A 56 4.04 2.53 -9.85
C PHE A 56 4.83 3.08 -11.03
N SER A 57 6.09 3.44 -10.81
CA SER A 57 7.01 3.85 -11.87
C SER A 57 7.20 2.74 -12.92
N CYS A 58 7.44 1.50 -12.49
CA CYS A 58 7.60 0.36 -13.39
C CYS A 58 6.32 0.05 -14.17
N MET A 59 5.14 0.14 -13.53
CA MET A 59 3.86 -0.14 -14.21
C MET A 59 3.55 0.83 -15.35
N GLN A 60 4.10 2.06 -15.30
CA GLN A 60 3.89 3.10 -16.32
C GLN A 60 5.14 3.38 -17.17
N ASN A 61 6.29 2.83 -16.82
CA ASN A 61 7.60 3.23 -17.35
C ASN A 61 7.83 4.75 -17.24
N ASP A 62 7.42 5.32 -16.11
CA ASP A 62 7.54 6.74 -15.79
C ASP A 62 8.03 6.92 -14.34
N SER A 63 9.22 7.49 -14.20
CA SER A 63 9.86 7.81 -12.91
C SER A 63 9.94 9.32 -12.65
N SER A 64 9.18 10.11 -13.40
CA SER A 64 9.28 11.58 -13.31
C SER A 64 8.74 12.14 -12.01
N GLU A 65 7.77 11.47 -11.39
CA GLU A 65 7.13 11.91 -10.17
C GLU A 65 6.90 10.74 -9.21
N ASN A 66 7.20 10.97 -7.93
CA ASN A 66 6.83 10.06 -6.87
C ASN A 66 5.41 10.34 -6.37
N ILE A 67 4.65 9.29 -6.06
CA ILE A 67 3.36 9.43 -5.40
C ILE A 67 3.53 9.74 -3.91
N PHE A 68 4.62 9.24 -3.30
CA PHE A 68 4.91 9.47 -1.88
C PHE A 68 6.28 10.13 -1.70
N ASP A 69 6.28 11.28 -1.00
CA ASP A 69 7.50 11.92 -0.52
C ASP A 69 7.72 11.55 0.94
N THR A 70 8.78 10.80 1.23
CA THR A 70 9.03 10.20 2.53
C THR A 70 9.96 11.01 3.42
N GLN A 71 9.68 11.00 4.72
CA GLN A 71 10.54 11.58 5.75
C GLN A 71 10.65 10.62 6.94
N THR A 72 11.87 10.20 7.28
CA THR A 72 12.14 9.46 8.52
C THR A 72 12.26 10.43 9.69
N LEU A 73 11.57 10.14 10.78
CA LEU A 73 11.56 10.96 11.99
C LEU A 73 12.33 10.28 13.13
N THR A 74 12.99 11.11 13.93
CA THR A 74 13.69 10.65 15.15
C THR A 74 12.88 11.03 16.37
N PRO A 75 12.60 10.09 17.31
CA PRO A 75 11.79 10.37 18.49
C PRO A 75 12.57 11.04 19.60
N VAL A 76 11.89 11.83 20.41
CA VAL A 76 12.24 12.07 21.79
C VAL A 76 11.69 10.91 22.64
N LEU A 77 12.50 10.34 23.52
CA LEU A 77 12.13 9.18 24.32
C LEU A 77 11.65 9.64 25.71
N HIS A 78 10.45 9.24 26.10
CA HIS A 78 9.92 9.50 27.43
C HIS A 78 9.80 8.19 28.22
N ASN A 79 10.43 8.13 29.38
CA ASN A 79 10.47 6.95 30.26
C ASN A 79 10.89 5.64 29.54
N LEU A 80 11.71 5.77 28.51
CA LEU A 80 12.24 4.67 27.71
C LEU A 80 13.76 4.68 27.74
N ARG A 81 14.36 3.49 27.86
CA ARG A 81 15.80 3.27 27.72
C ARG A 81 16.07 2.47 26.46
N VAL A 82 17.01 2.96 25.65
CA VAL A 82 17.53 2.25 24.48
C VAL A 82 18.65 1.31 24.90
N LYS A 83 18.66 0.10 24.35
CA LYS A 83 19.78 -0.84 24.41
C LYS A 83 20.01 -1.39 23.01
N GLU A 84 21.01 -0.86 22.33
CA GLU A 84 21.39 -1.29 20.99
C GLU A 84 21.76 -2.78 20.96
N GLY A 85 21.49 -3.44 19.82
CA GLY A 85 21.78 -4.86 19.61
C GLY A 85 20.93 -5.85 20.42
N ALA A 86 20.01 -5.38 21.26
CA ALA A 86 19.11 -6.25 22.01
C ALA A 86 17.90 -6.67 21.16
N ARG A 87 17.36 -7.89 21.40
CA ARG A 87 16.08 -8.33 20.80
C ARG A 87 14.92 -7.35 21.05
N TYR A 88 14.94 -6.70 22.22
CA TYR A 88 14.03 -5.64 22.62
C TYR A 88 14.85 -4.38 22.91
N PRO A 89 15.11 -3.53 21.90
CA PRO A 89 15.98 -2.38 22.07
C PRO A 89 15.42 -1.32 23.02
N TYR A 90 14.11 -1.26 23.22
CA TYR A 90 13.47 -0.30 24.13
C TYR A 90 12.88 -1.00 25.35
N ARG A 91 13.11 -0.40 26.54
CA ARG A 91 12.54 -0.85 27.80
C ARG A 91 12.00 0.34 28.58
N VAL A 92 10.86 0.11 29.22
CA VAL A 92 10.29 1.08 30.18
C VAL A 92 11.21 1.17 31.40
N ILE A 93 11.50 2.41 31.83
CA ILE A 93 12.39 2.67 32.98
C ILE A 93 11.61 2.51 34.29
N ALA A 94 10.49 3.25 34.42
CA ALA A 94 9.59 3.27 35.59
C ALA A 94 8.21 2.76 35.15
N PRO A 95 7.80 1.54 35.53
CA PRO A 95 6.55 0.91 35.05
C PRO A 95 5.26 1.68 35.46
N GLU A 96 5.33 2.47 36.53
CA GLU A 96 4.23 3.29 37.05
C GLU A 96 4.05 4.62 36.30
N GLN A 97 4.96 4.96 35.41
CA GLN A 97 4.90 6.16 34.57
C GLN A 97 4.63 5.81 33.13
N GLU A 98 3.91 6.69 32.43
CA GLU A 98 3.69 6.54 31.01
C GLU A 98 5.03 6.56 30.24
N ALA A 99 5.15 5.67 29.25
CA ALA A 99 6.34 5.55 28.41
C ALA A 99 5.93 5.67 26.94
N PHE A 100 6.59 6.56 26.19
CA PHE A 100 6.25 6.78 24.79
C PHE A 100 7.42 7.33 23.96
N PHE A 101 7.30 7.14 22.66
CA PHE A 101 8.10 7.79 21.63
C PHE A 101 7.35 9.04 21.18
N ASP A 102 7.97 10.20 21.26
CA ASP A 102 7.40 11.47 20.83
C ASP A 102 8.10 11.95 19.56
N TYR A 103 7.34 12.02 18.48
CA TYR A 103 7.79 12.51 17.18
C TYR A 103 7.11 13.84 16.89
N THR A 104 7.86 14.79 16.37
CA THR A 104 7.34 16.08 15.94
C THR A 104 7.81 16.39 14.53
N PHE A 105 6.91 16.91 13.71
CA PHE A 105 7.25 17.44 12.40
C PHE A 105 6.43 18.69 12.09
N THR A 106 6.93 19.49 11.16
CA THR A 106 6.18 20.63 10.60
C THR A 106 5.64 20.23 9.26
N ALA A 107 4.33 20.39 9.05
CA ALA A 107 3.69 20.04 7.78
C ALA A 107 4.28 20.85 6.61
N ALA A 108 4.84 20.14 5.64
CA ALA A 108 5.49 20.74 4.47
C ALA A 108 4.48 21.24 3.43
N SER A 109 3.29 20.65 3.40
CA SER A 109 2.19 20.97 2.48
C SER A 109 0.87 20.61 3.12
N ASN A 110 -0.25 20.89 2.41
CA ASN A 110 -1.61 20.49 2.82
C ASN A 110 -1.99 19.09 2.32
N GLU A 111 -1.07 18.39 1.68
CA GLU A 111 -1.30 17.05 1.15
C GLU A 111 -1.58 16.02 2.25
N PRO A 112 -2.31 14.93 1.94
CA PRO A 112 -2.53 13.86 2.89
C PRO A 112 -1.23 13.25 3.39
N VAL A 113 -1.16 12.99 4.68
CA VAL A 113 0.01 12.40 5.34
C VAL A 113 -0.31 10.98 5.79
N PHE A 114 0.56 10.08 5.40
CA PHE A 114 0.54 8.69 5.83
C PHE A 114 1.76 8.41 6.69
N CYS A 115 1.70 7.38 7.51
CA CYS A 115 2.85 6.92 8.26
C CYS A 115 3.05 5.41 8.15
N TYR A 116 4.27 4.98 8.43
CA TYR A 116 4.63 3.58 8.58
C TYR A 116 5.50 3.40 9.82
N ILE A 117 5.14 2.39 10.61
CA ILE A 117 5.88 1.98 11.80
C ILE A 117 6.59 0.66 11.49
N ASP A 118 7.91 0.68 11.32
CA ASP A 118 8.68 -0.56 11.24
C ASP A 118 8.91 -1.14 12.63
N ALA A 119 8.08 -2.11 12.99
CA ALA A 119 8.15 -2.82 14.25
C ALA A 119 7.87 -4.30 14.03
N PRO A 120 8.40 -5.21 14.87
CA PRO A 120 8.03 -6.62 14.81
C PRO A 120 6.53 -6.84 15.06
N ALA A 121 5.96 -7.87 14.43
CA ALA A 121 4.52 -8.18 14.52
C ALA A 121 4.01 -8.46 15.96
N TYR A 122 4.91 -8.82 16.89
CA TYR A 122 4.55 -9.02 18.30
C TYR A 122 4.48 -7.71 19.11
N CYS A 123 4.90 -6.58 18.55
CA CYS A 123 4.83 -5.28 19.22
C CYS A 123 3.41 -4.75 19.20
N ARG A 124 2.85 -4.52 20.38
CA ARG A 124 1.56 -3.84 20.54
C ARG A 124 1.82 -2.38 20.86
N LEU A 125 1.27 -1.51 20.06
CA LEU A 125 1.46 -0.07 20.12
C LEU A 125 0.11 0.63 20.03
N LYS A 126 -0.02 1.77 20.71
CA LYS A 126 -1.06 2.77 20.46
C LYS A 126 -0.40 3.99 19.84
N MET A 127 -1.08 4.63 18.91
CA MET A 127 -0.62 5.85 18.27
C MET A 127 -1.62 6.98 18.49
N TYR A 128 -1.09 8.16 18.78
CA TYR A 128 -1.86 9.39 18.90
C TYR A 128 -1.27 10.45 17.99
N VAL A 129 -2.13 11.17 17.29
CA VAL A 129 -1.75 12.30 16.45
C VAL A 129 -2.47 13.53 16.97
N ASN A 130 -1.73 14.56 17.43
CA ASN A 130 -2.29 15.72 18.13
C ASN A 130 -3.30 15.29 19.22
N ASP A 131 -2.90 14.34 20.07
CA ASP A 131 -3.67 13.72 21.16
C ASP A 131 -4.90 12.89 20.75
N LYS A 132 -5.20 12.77 19.47
CA LYS A 132 -6.27 11.91 18.97
C LYS A 132 -5.74 10.49 18.68
N GLU A 133 -6.37 9.47 19.28
CA GLU A 133 -5.99 8.07 19.03
C GLU A 133 -6.29 7.67 17.58
N ILE A 134 -5.30 7.10 16.92
CA ILE A 134 -5.38 6.54 15.57
C ILE A 134 -5.24 5.02 15.67
N ASN A 135 -6.16 4.30 15.05
CA ASN A 135 -6.12 2.84 15.06
C ASN A 135 -4.97 2.29 14.21
N VAL A 136 -4.06 1.55 14.85
CA VAL A 136 -2.98 0.82 14.19
C VAL A 136 -3.15 -0.65 14.51
N PHE A 137 -3.72 -1.43 13.57
CA PHE A 137 -4.02 -2.85 13.79
C PHE A 137 -2.78 -3.74 13.70
N ASN A 138 -1.93 -3.47 12.71
CA ASN A 138 -0.72 -4.25 12.47
C ASN A 138 0.40 -3.35 11.96
N PRO A 139 1.20 -2.76 12.85
CA PRO A 139 2.18 -1.74 12.47
C PRO A 139 3.17 -2.23 11.41
N SER A 140 3.54 -3.52 11.42
CA SER A 140 4.54 -4.08 10.51
C SER A 140 4.07 -4.23 9.06
N TYR A 141 2.75 -4.16 8.81
CA TYR A 141 2.16 -4.47 7.51
C TYR A 141 1.14 -3.42 7.05
N GLN A 142 1.02 -2.32 7.79
CA GLN A 142 0.01 -1.32 7.53
C GLN A 142 0.64 0.05 7.31
N ILE A 143 0.34 0.67 6.16
CA ILE A 143 0.44 2.11 5.97
C ILE A 143 -0.83 2.72 6.58
N THR A 144 -0.67 3.71 7.44
CA THR A 144 -1.78 4.34 8.17
C THR A 144 -1.90 5.80 7.76
N SER A 145 -3.10 6.22 7.37
CA SER A 145 -3.39 7.65 7.18
C SER A 145 -3.44 8.34 8.54
N ILE A 146 -2.74 9.45 8.67
CA ILE A 146 -2.74 10.28 9.89
C ILE A 146 -3.45 11.63 9.69
N GLY A 147 -3.96 11.90 8.50
CA GLY A 147 -4.74 13.07 8.16
C GLY A 147 -4.03 14.02 7.21
N SER A 148 -4.62 15.21 7.06
CA SER A 148 -4.01 16.34 6.37
C SER A 148 -3.88 17.49 7.37
N PHE A 149 -2.85 18.32 7.22
CA PHE A 149 -2.50 19.41 8.14
C PHE A 149 -2.24 20.68 7.34
N ASP A 150 -2.45 21.82 7.93
CA ASP A 150 -2.12 23.07 7.27
C ASP A 150 -0.60 23.23 7.13
N LYS A 151 -0.14 23.68 5.98
CA LYS A 151 1.28 23.95 5.75
C LYS A 151 1.84 24.86 6.85
N GLY A 152 2.89 24.40 7.52
CA GLY A 152 3.52 25.08 8.64
C GLY A 152 2.95 24.68 10.00
N GLU A 153 1.90 23.87 10.06
CA GLU A 153 1.38 23.32 11.31
C GLU A 153 2.41 22.38 11.96
N THR A 154 2.55 22.48 13.27
CA THR A 154 3.35 21.52 14.05
C THR A 154 2.49 20.34 14.47
N VAL A 155 2.89 19.15 14.07
CA VAL A 155 2.16 17.90 14.32
C VAL A 155 2.95 17.05 15.31
N HIS A 156 2.27 16.56 16.33
CA HIS A 156 2.82 15.67 17.34
C HIS A 156 2.29 14.26 17.14
N VAL A 157 3.19 13.28 17.06
CA VAL A 157 2.84 11.85 16.97
C VAL A 157 3.45 11.13 18.15
N ARG A 158 2.58 10.62 19.03
CA ARG A 158 2.98 9.85 20.20
C ARG A 158 2.69 8.36 19.96
N ILE A 159 3.73 7.53 20.09
CA ILE A 159 3.61 6.07 20.00
C ILE A 159 3.87 5.46 21.38
N VAL A 160 2.86 4.81 21.94
CA VAL A 160 2.86 4.27 23.30
C VAL A 160 2.97 2.74 23.24
N PRO A 161 4.11 2.15 23.64
CA PRO A 161 4.24 0.69 23.72
C PRO A 161 3.30 0.14 24.81
N GLN A 162 2.57 -0.91 24.48
CA GLN A 162 1.65 -1.57 25.41
C GLN A 162 2.31 -2.68 26.24
N THR A 163 3.63 -2.78 26.17
CA THR A 163 4.43 -3.77 26.89
C THR A 163 5.68 -3.09 27.47
N SER A 164 6.21 -3.63 28.57
CA SER A 164 7.43 -3.12 29.21
C SER A 164 8.69 -3.23 28.36
N LYS A 165 8.64 -4.01 27.28
CA LYS A 165 9.70 -4.20 26.29
C LYS A 165 9.14 -4.02 24.91
N SER A 166 9.79 -3.21 24.09
CA SER A 166 9.33 -2.90 22.73
C SER A 166 10.51 -2.91 21.75
N ALA A 167 10.18 -3.15 20.49
CA ALA A 167 11.09 -2.95 19.38
C ALA A 167 10.38 -2.05 18.35
N LEU A 168 10.97 -0.92 18.06
CA LEU A 168 10.56 -0.01 17.02
C LEU A 168 11.84 0.33 16.25
N ASN A 169 11.91 -0.11 14.99
CA ASN A 169 13.11 0.06 14.17
C ASN A 169 13.15 1.45 13.55
N SER A 170 12.01 1.88 13.02
CA SER A 170 11.85 3.24 12.47
C SER A 170 10.39 3.67 12.45
N PHE A 171 10.20 4.98 12.38
CA PHE A 171 8.94 5.63 12.07
C PHE A 171 9.19 6.62 10.95
N CYS A 172 8.41 6.52 9.88
CA CYS A 172 8.45 7.48 8.80
C CYS A 172 7.05 7.99 8.48
N ILE A 173 7.00 9.20 7.97
CA ILE A 173 5.82 9.79 7.35
C ILE A 173 6.04 9.92 5.85
N ALA A 174 4.95 10.00 5.09
CA ALA A 174 4.98 10.31 3.68
C ALA A 174 3.84 11.24 3.33
N TYR A 175 4.13 12.28 2.57
CA TYR A 175 3.13 13.12 1.92
C TYR A 175 2.71 12.45 0.62
N GLN A 176 1.41 12.32 0.40
CA GLN A 176 0.89 11.87 -0.89
C GLN A 176 0.86 13.05 -1.84
N ASN A 177 1.57 12.98 -2.94
CA ASN A 177 1.42 13.92 -4.05
C ASN A 177 0.08 13.61 -4.75
N SER A 178 -0.96 14.37 -4.41
CA SER A 178 -2.32 14.14 -4.92
C SER A 178 -2.39 14.22 -6.45
N SER A 179 -1.64 15.13 -7.08
CA SER A 179 -1.61 15.25 -8.54
C SER A 179 -0.98 14.02 -9.21
N ALA A 180 0.15 13.54 -8.71
CA ALA A 180 0.79 12.33 -9.21
C ALA A 180 -0.07 11.09 -8.98
N PHE A 181 -0.74 11.01 -7.83
CA PHE A 181 -1.67 9.92 -7.52
C PHE A 181 -2.86 9.90 -8.48
N GLU A 182 -3.51 11.04 -8.71
CA GLU A 182 -4.65 11.18 -9.63
C GLU A 182 -4.26 10.78 -11.07
N LYS A 183 -3.11 11.24 -11.53
CA LYS A 183 -2.56 10.90 -12.86
C LYS A 183 -2.33 9.38 -12.98
N PHE A 184 -1.70 8.78 -11.98
CA PHE A 184 -1.47 7.34 -11.93
C PHE A 184 -2.80 6.57 -11.92
N PHE A 185 -3.72 6.95 -11.04
CA PHE A 185 -5.00 6.28 -10.88
C PHE A 185 -5.84 6.33 -12.16
N SER A 186 -5.96 7.50 -12.78
CA SER A 186 -6.66 7.66 -14.06
C SER A 186 -6.08 6.76 -15.16
N SER A 187 -4.75 6.71 -15.25
CA SER A 187 -4.08 5.79 -16.17
C SER A 187 -4.38 4.32 -15.88
N MET A 188 -4.46 3.93 -14.60
CA MET A 188 -4.81 2.55 -14.22
C MET A 188 -6.29 2.23 -14.50
N GLN A 189 -7.21 3.16 -14.28
CA GLN A 189 -8.63 3.00 -14.66
C GLN A 189 -8.78 2.77 -16.16
N ASP A 190 -8.11 3.56 -16.99
CA ASP A 190 -8.17 3.44 -18.47
C ASP A 190 -7.63 2.10 -18.96
N ASN A 191 -6.72 1.51 -18.21
CA ASN A 191 -6.07 0.23 -18.51
C ASN A 191 -6.63 -0.94 -17.69
N SER A 192 -7.72 -0.73 -16.94
CA SER A 192 -8.35 -1.76 -16.12
C SER A 192 -9.06 -2.81 -16.95
N MET A 193 -9.02 -4.05 -16.47
CA MET A 193 -9.74 -5.18 -17.05
C MET A 193 -11.25 -4.98 -16.89
N GLN A 194 -11.98 -5.12 -17.97
CA GLN A 194 -13.44 -5.22 -17.96
C GLN A 194 -13.85 -6.65 -17.65
N ILE A 195 -14.22 -6.93 -16.39
CA ILE A 195 -14.61 -8.27 -15.95
C ILE A 195 -16.00 -8.57 -16.48
N THR A 196 -16.16 -9.72 -17.16
CA THR A 196 -17.44 -10.20 -17.71
C THR A 196 -18.04 -11.34 -16.91
N SER A 197 -17.20 -12.11 -16.23
CA SER A 197 -17.64 -13.16 -15.29
C SER A 197 -16.61 -13.30 -14.17
N PHE A 198 -17.12 -13.55 -12.96
CA PHE A 198 -16.28 -13.73 -11.77
C PHE A 198 -16.85 -14.82 -10.86
N SER A 199 -16.01 -15.80 -10.55
CA SER A 199 -16.21 -16.77 -9.46
C SER A 199 -14.86 -17.00 -8.78
N ASP A 200 -14.85 -17.77 -7.68
CA ASP A 200 -13.64 -18.00 -6.89
C ASP A 200 -12.53 -18.74 -7.66
N ASP A 201 -12.91 -19.52 -8.67
CA ASP A 201 -12.03 -20.36 -9.47
C ASP A 201 -11.99 -19.99 -10.97
N HIS A 202 -12.83 -19.05 -11.42
CA HIS A 202 -12.95 -18.72 -12.84
C HIS A 202 -13.27 -17.23 -13.04
N ILE A 203 -12.36 -16.54 -13.74
CA ILE A 203 -12.48 -15.10 -14.02
C ILE A 203 -12.32 -14.89 -15.52
N THR A 204 -13.23 -14.14 -16.12
CA THR A 204 -13.12 -13.75 -17.54
C THR A 204 -13.32 -12.25 -17.72
N GLY A 205 -12.68 -11.70 -18.76
CA GLY A 205 -12.83 -10.29 -19.09
C GLY A 205 -11.96 -9.88 -20.27
N PHE A 206 -11.86 -8.59 -20.48
CA PHE A 206 -11.09 -7.99 -21.55
C PHE A 206 -10.11 -6.96 -21.01
N VAL A 207 -8.90 -6.92 -21.56
CA VAL A 207 -7.91 -5.88 -21.33
C VAL A 207 -7.54 -5.20 -22.64
N LYS A 208 -7.22 -3.90 -22.57
CA LYS A 208 -6.65 -3.17 -23.70
C LYS A 208 -5.14 -3.47 -23.76
N ASN A 209 -4.70 -4.03 -24.86
CA ASN A 209 -3.28 -4.20 -25.14
C ASN A 209 -2.78 -2.99 -25.92
N THR A 210 -1.90 -2.22 -25.32
CA THR A 210 -1.17 -1.15 -26.02
C THR A 210 0.30 -1.58 -26.14
N GLN A 211 0.99 -1.13 -27.18
CA GLN A 211 2.42 -1.43 -27.34
C GLN A 211 3.27 -1.00 -26.15
N ALA A 212 2.82 0.06 -25.43
CA ALA A 212 3.47 0.53 -24.21
C ALA A 212 3.12 -0.30 -22.97
N LYS A 213 2.11 -1.19 -23.02
CA LYS A 213 1.65 -1.97 -21.87
C LYS A 213 1.37 -3.44 -22.21
N PRO A 214 2.41 -4.19 -22.59
CA PRO A 214 2.26 -5.57 -23.11
C PRO A 214 2.06 -6.62 -22.01
N LEU A 215 1.90 -6.22 -20.73
CA LEU A 215 1.62 -7.12 -19.62
C LEU A 215 0.22 -6.88 -19.09
N ALA A 216 -0.48 -7.96 -18.73
CA ALA A 216 -1.62 -7.88 -17.82
C ALA A 216 -1.15 -8.33 -16.42
N LEU A 217 -1.38 -7.48 -15.42
CA LEU A 217 -1.12 -7.73 -14.00
C LEU A 217 -2.46 -7.95 -13.31
N PHE A 218 -2.53 -8.97 -12.46
CA PHE A 218 -3.71 -9.27 -11.65
C PHE A 218 -3.37 -9.14 -10.17
N THR A 219 -4.23 -8.52 -9.39
CA THR A 219 -4.06 -8.33 -7.94
C THR A 219 -4.43 -9.60 -7.15
N ILE A 220 -4.12 -10.74 -7.71
CA ILE A 220 -4.24 -12.07 -7.11
C ILE A 220 -2.86 -12.69 -6.94
N PRO A 221 -2.65 -13.51 -5.90
CA PRO A 221 -1.37 -14.20 -5.71
C PRO A 221 -1.00 -15.07 -6.90
N TYR A 222 0.30 -15.04 -7.24
CA TYR A 222 0.84 -16.00 -8.21
C TYR A 222 0.76 -17.41 -7.64
N ASP A 223 0.14 -18.29 -8.39
CA ASP A 223 0.10 -19.73 -8.13
C ASP A 223 0.24 -20.50 -9.45
N THR A 224 0.88 -21.65 -9.41
CA THR A 224 1.06 -22.54 -10.58
C THR A 224 -0.22 -23.25 -10.99
N ASP A 225 -1.22 -23.29 -10.11
CA ASP A 225 -2.53 -23.88 -10.33
C ASP A 225 -3.46 -22.96 -11.15
N TRP A 226 -3.05 -21.73 -11.45
CA TRP A 226 -3.75 -20.85 -12.39
C TRP A 226 -3.44 -21.23 -13.85
N GLU A 227 -4.43 -21.73 -14.57
CA GLU A 227 -4.41 -21.81 -16.02
C GLU A 227 -4.87 -20.49 -16.64
N ILE A 228 -4.04 -19.94 -17.54
CA ILE A 228 -4.31 -18.64 -18.19
C ILE A 228 -4.53 -18.86 -19.68
N TYR A 229 -5.61 -18.26 -20.19
CA TYR A 229 -5.89 -18.22 -21.61
C TYR A 229 -5.99 -16.78 -22.10
N VAL A 230 -5.28 -16.47 -23.18
CA VAL A 230 -5.36 -15.17 -23.88
C VAL A 230 -5.95 -15.43 -25.27
N ASN A 231 -7.09 -14.82 -25.57
CA ASN A 231 -7.85 -15.05 -26.81
C ASN A 231 -8.16 -16.53 -27.07
N GLY A 232 -8.40 -17.30 -26.00
CA GLY A 232 -8.69 -18.73 -26.06
C GLY A 232 -7.47 -19.62 -26.25
N GLN A 233 -6.26 -19.07 -26.32
CA GLN A 233 -5.01 -19.83 -26.40
C GLN A 233 -4.34 -19.93 -25.03
N PRO A 234 -3.84 -21.12 -24.65
CA PRO A 234 -3.09 -21.26 -23.40
C PRO A 234 -1.89 -20.32 -23.37
N SER A 235 -1.66 -19.70 -22.23
CA SER A 235 -0.57 -18.73 -22.02
C SER A 235 0.16 -19.01 -20.71
N THR A 236 1.43 -18.59 -20.63
CA THR A 236 2.25 -18.85 -19.45
C THR A 236 2.07 -17.76 -18.42
N ALA A 237 1.81 -18.15 -17.16
CA ALA A 237 1.79 -17.25 -16.02
C ALA A 237 3.18 -16.63 -15.81
N VAL A 238 3.20 -15.32 -15.53
CA VAL A 238 4.38 -14.56 -15.14
C VAL A 238 4.21 -14.13 -13.68
N LYS A 239 5.27 -14.27 -12.89
CA LYS A 239 5.28 -13.80 -11.51
C LYS A 239 5.76 -12.35 -11.47
N LEU A 240 4.87 -11.42 -11.16
CA LEU A 240 5.16 -10.00 -11.07
C LEU A 240 5.32 -9.56 -9.61
N ALA A 241 6.25 -8.64 -9.35
CA ALA A 241 6.55 -8.14 -8.02
C ALA A 241 6.80 -9.26 -6.98
N ASP A 242 7.35 -10.40 -7.42
CA ASP A 242 7.60 -11.62 -6.64
C ASP A 242 6.36 -12.26 -5.97
N ALA A 243 5.17 -11.75 -6.25
CA ALA A 243 3.95 -12.16 -5.54
C ALA A 243 2.70 -12.25 -6.41
N LEU A 244 2.57 -11.43 -7.45
CA LEU A 244 1.33 -11.24 -8.19
C LEU A 244 1.31 -12.04 -9.49
N LEU A 245 0.12 -12.43 -9.91
CA LEU A 245 -0.10 -13.10 -11.17
C LEU A 245 -0.04 -12.11 -12.33
N GLY A 246 0.60 -12.50 -13.43
CA GLY A 246 0.61 -11.73 -14.67
C GLY A 246 0.64 -12.62 -15.90
N VAL A 247 0.45 -12.01 -17.06
CA VAL A 247 0.56 -12.68 -18.37
C VAL A 247 1.05 -11.70 -19.43
N LYS A 248 1.86 -12.18 -20.36
CA LYS A 248 2.26 -11.41 -21.56
C LYS A 248 1.13 -11.40 -22.59
N LEU A 249 0.87 -10.22 -23.14
CA LEU A 249 -0.15 -10.01 -24.15
C LEU A 249 0.47 -10.09 -25.56
N PRO A 250 -0.24 -10.62 -26.55
CA PRO A 250 0.24 -10.65 -27.95
C PRO A 250 0.30 -9.24 -28.53
N ALA A 251 1.39 -8.90 -29.21
CA ALA A 251 1.67 -7.54 -29.68
C ALA A 251 0.72 -7.02 -30.79
N ASP A 252 0.04 -7.93 -31.49
CA ASP A 252 -0.77 -7.67 -32.67
C ASP A 252 -2.28 -7.56 -32.39
N THR A 253 -2.68 -7.61 -31.11
CA THR A 253 -4.11 -7.60 -30.71
C THR A 253 -4.39 -6.44 -29.79
N GLU A 254 -5.26 -5.50 -30.20
CA GLU A 254 -5.61 -4.31 -29.42
C GLU A 254 -6.45 -4.62 -28.18
N ILE A 255 -7.36 -5.60 -28.26
CA ILE A 255 -8.20 -6.03 -27.14
C ILE A 255 -8.00 -7.52 -26.95
N CYS A 256 -7.51 -7.91 -25.78
CA CYS A 256 -7.29 -9.31 -25.43
C CYS A 256 -8.38 -9.81 -24.49
N LYS A 257 -9.01 -10.92 -24.85
CA LYS A 257 -9.86 -11.67 -23.92
C LYS A 257 -8.95 -12.45 -22.98
N ILE A 258 -9.15 -12.27 -21.69
CA ILE A 258 -8.43 -13.01 -20.64
C ILE A 258 -9.40 -13.98 -19.98
N GLU A 259 -8.92 -15.18 -19.73
CA GLU A 259 -9.60 -16.19 -18.94
C GLU A 259 -8.60 -16.80 -17.97
N LEU A 260 -8.94 -16.79 -16.68
CA LEU A 260 -8.18 -17.38 -15.58
C LEU A 260 -9.01 -18.51 -15.00
N ARG A 261 -8.44 -19.71 -14.88
CA ARG A 261 -9.07 -20.88 -14.23
C ARG A 261 -8.15 -21.40 -13.15
N TYR A 262 -8.64 -21.55 -11.95
CA TYR A 262 -7.91 -22.16 -10.86
C TYR A 262 -8.20 -23.66 -10.83
N VAL A 263 -7.19 -24.48 -11.08
CA VAL A 263 -7.29 -25.94 -11.14
C VAL A 263 -6.30 -26.54 -10.15
N PRO A 264 -6.69 -26.70 -8.87
CA PRO A 264 -5.80 -27.25 -7.85
C PRO A 264 -5.39 -28.69 -8.19
N HIS A 265 -4.10 -28.97 -8.06
CA HIS A 265 -3.49 -30.28 -8.34
C HIS A 265 -3.34 -31.13 -7.08
#